data_a8a707078fb57f5e74b45a2582738041
#
_entry.id   a8a707078fb57f5e74b45a2582738041
#
_cell.length_a   1.000
_cell.length_b   1.000
_cell.length_c   1.000
_cell.angle_alpha   90.00
_cell.angle_beta   90.00
_cell.angle_gamma   90.00
#
_symmetry.space_group_name_H-M   'P 1'
#
loop_
_entity.id
_entity.type
_entity.pdbx_description
1 polymer ?
#
loop_
_entity_poly.entity_id
_entity_poly.type
_entity_poly.pdbx_seq_one_letter_code
_entity_poly.pdbx_strand_id
1 'polypeptide(L)'
;MAPLNARTPFERDASDRKDLFLRACRGEALTRVPVWMMRQAGRYLPEYRAIRATHPFLEVCKTPDLAAEVSLQPFRILGVDAIIVFSDILIPAEAMGMHLELNDAGPNLPNPIRSAADVAALRIFDPESETKFLPEAIRRIVKSAGPEVPVLGFAAAPWTLACYMVEGKTKEGFSTVKSFLYHEPETFRQLLSKIAQATIPYLNAQLDA
;
A
#
# COMPACT_ATOMS: atom_id res chain seq x y z
N MET A 1 -21.95 26.00 37.86
CA MET A 1 -21.15 25.83 36.62
C MET A 1 -20.22 24.64 36.86
N ALA A 2 -20.54 23.48 36.29
CA ALA A 2 -19.68 22.31 36.34
C ALA A 2 -18.56 22.46 35.29
N PRO A 3 -17.33 22.06 35.57
CA PRO A 3 -16.24 22.14 34.57
C PRO A 3 -16.50 21.14 33.46
N LEU A 4 -16.59 21.66 32.24
CA LEU A 4 -16.55 20.88 31.02
C LEU A 4 -15.16 20.24 30.86
N ASN A 5 -14.94 19.13 31.56
CA ASN A 5 -13.88 18.15 31.20
C ASN A 5 -14.46 17.17 30.18
N ALA A 6 -14.96 17.69 29.09
CA ALA A 6 -15.21 16.86 27.91
C ALA A 6 -13.86 16.53 27.29
N ARG A 7 -13.33 15.34 27.57
CA ARG A 7 -12.30 14.71 26.71
C ARG A 7 -12.80 14.86 25.28
N THR A 8 -11.99 15.50 24.43
CA THR A 8 -12.34 15.57 23.01
C THR A 8 -12.54 14.14 22.49
N PRO A 9 -13.47 13.91 21.54
CA PRO A 9 -13.72 12.56 21.00
C PRO A 9 -12.48 11.86 20.44
N PHE A 10 -11.35 12.55 20.38
CA PHE A 10 -10.07 12.13 19.80
C PHE A 10 -9.00 11.71 20.81
N GLU A 11 -9.19 11.95 22.12
CA GLU A 11 -8.31 11.40 23.18
C GLU A 11 -8.70 9.95 23.49
N ARG A 12 -8.54 9.08 22.49
CA ARG A 12 -8.63 7.63 22.70
C ARG A 12 -7.30 7.12 23.18
N ASP A 13 -7.31 6.30 24.24
CA ASP A 13 -6.12 5.65 24.73
C ASP A 13 -5.50 4.79 23.61
N ALA A 14 -4.23 4.99 23.32
CA ALA A 14 -3.53 4.26 22.28
C ALA A 14 -3.53 2.74 22.54
N SER A 15 -3.48 2.33 23.81
CA SER A 15 -3.54 0.92 24.24
C SER A 15 -4.84 0.22 23.78
N ASP A 16 -5.96 0.96 23.75
CA ASP A 16 -7.27 0.45 23.33
C ASP A 16 -7.33 0.17 21.81
N ARG A 17 -6.54 0.87 20.98
CA ARG A 17 -6.61 0.75 19.52
C ARG A 17 -6.01 -0.56 19.01
N LYS A 18 -4.84 -0.93 19.51
CA LYS A 18 -4.17 -2.17 19.11
C LYS A 18 -4.99 -3.38 19.53
N ASP A 19 -5.45 -3.41 20.77
CA ASP A 19 -6.29 -4.47 21.29
C ASP A 19 -7.59 -4.58 20.49
N LEU A 20 -8.28 -3.47 20.27
CA LEU A 20 -9.50 -3.41 19.46
C LEU A 20 -9.30 -3.97 18.05
N PHE A 21 -8.22 -3.58 17.37
CA PHE A 21 -7.91 -4.04 16.02
C PHE A 21 -7.58 -5.54 16.00
N LEU A 22 -6.74 -6.01 16.91
CA LEU A 22 -6.36 -7.42 16.97
C LEU A 22 -7.54 -8.32 17.35
N ARG A 23 -8.41 -7.90 18.25
CA ARG A 23 -9.64 -8.60 18.61
C ARG A 23 -10.61 -8.66 17.43
N ALA A 24 -10.73 -7.57 16.65
CA ALA A 24 -11.49 -7.58 15.41
C ALA A 24 -10.98 -8.63 14.44
N CYS A 25 -9.66 -8.73 14.25
CA CYS A 25 -9.04 -9.72 13.39
C CYS A 25 -9.28 -11.17 13.86
N ARG A 26 -9.46 -11.38 15.17
CA ARG A 26 -9.79 -12.70 15.75
C ARG A 26 -11.28 -13.02 15.74
N GLY A 27 -12.14 -12.12 15.29
CA GLY A 27 -13.60 -12.28 15.31
C GLY A 27 -14.22 -12.20 16.70
N GLU A 28 -13.55 -11.58 17.66
CA GLU A 28 -14.02 -11.41 19.03
C GLU A 28 -15.11 -10.33 19.14
N ALA A 29 -15.92 -10.40 20.21
CA ALA A 29 -16.89 -9.35 20.52
C ALA A 29 -16.19 -8.05 20.88
N LEU A 30 -16.62 -6.94 20.27
CA LEU A 30 -16.02 -5.63 20.40
C LEU A 30 -17.03 -4.63 20.97
N THR A 31 -16.53 -3.62 21.67
CA THR A 31 -17.34 -2.47 22.10
C THR A 31 -17.70 -1.55 20.94
N ARG A 32 -16.87 -1.53 19.88
CA ARG A 32 -17.08 -0.83 18.60
C ARG A 32 -16.19 -1.44 17.51
N VAL A 33 -16.50 -1.19 16.26
CA VAL A 33 -15.67 -1.61 15.12
C VAL A 33 -14.48 -0.65 14.98
N PRO A 34 -13.23 -1.15 14.75
CA PRO A 34 -12.12 -0.30 14.37
C PRO A 34 -12.36 0.35 13.00
N VAL A 35 -11.97 1.60 12.85
CA VAL A 35 -12.29 2.40 11.67
C VAL A 35 -11.02 2.96 11.02
N TRP A 36 -10.94 2.78 9.70
CA TRP A 36 -10.07 3.51 8.80
C TRP A 36 -10.89 3.98 7.59
N MET A 37 -10.65 5.20 7.11
CA MET A 37 -11.39 5.73 5.96
C MET A 37 -10.57 5.64 4.69
N MET A 38 -11.12 5.01 3.65
CA MET A 38 -10.46 4.90 2.35
C MET A 38 -10.05 6.27 1.79
N ARG A 39 -8.86 6.35 1.20
CA ARG A 39 -8.27 7.55 0.60
C ARG A 39 -8.02 8.70 1.57
N GLN A 40 -7.83 8.42 2.84
CA GLN A 40 -7.56 9.42 3.87
C GLN A 40 -6.29 10.22 3.59
N ALA A 41 -5.17 9.55 3.30
CA ALA A 41 -3.91 10.18 2.92
C ALA A 41 -4.05 10.95 1.61
N GLY A 42 -5.21 10.81 0.97
CA GLY A 42 -5.42 11.33 -0.35
C GLY A 42 -6.00 12.73 -0.36
N ARG A 43 -6.90 12.88 -1.18
CA ARG A 43 -7.30 14.04 -1.95
C ARG A 43 -8.01 15.12 -1.14
N TYR A 44 -8.49 14.87 0.08
CA TYR A 44 -9.27 15.83 0.86
C TYR A 44 -8.50 16.49 2.02
N LEU A 45 -7.40 15.87 2.50
CA LEU A 45 -6.60 16.48 3.56
C LEU A 45 -5.76 17.65 3.01
N PRO A 46 -5.89 18.86 3.54
CA PRO A 46 -5.09 20.01 3.12
C PRO A 46 -3.58 19.76 3.27
N GLU A 47 -3.17 19.08 4.34
CA GLU A 47 -1.78 18.73 4.66
C GLU A 47 -1.19 17.79 3.60
N TYR A 48 -1.95 16.77 3.17
CA TYR A 48 -1.56 15.92 2.07
C TYR A 48 -1.43 16.70 0.77
N ARG A 49 -2.41 17.54 0.45
CA ARG A 49 -2.39 18.34 -0.78
C ARG A 49 -1.22 19.32 -0.82
N ALA A 50 -0.81 19.87 0.32
CA ALA A 50 0.37 20.72 0.42
C ALA A 50 1.65 19.97 0.03
N ILE A 51 1.84 18.73 0.51
CA ILE A 51 2.97 17.88 0.12
C ILE A 51 2.90 17.55 -1.39
N ARG A 52 1.72 17.17 -1.89
CA ARG A 52 1.53 16.81 -3.29
C ARG A 52 1.67 17.98 -4.27
N ALA A 53 1.52 19.20 -3.81
CA ALA A 53 1.75 20.39 -4.64
C ALA A 53 3.23 20.56 -5.03
N THR A 54 4.16 20.00 -4.24
CA THR A 54 5.60 20.16 -4.43
C THR A 54 6.33 18.86 -4.76
N HIS A 55 5.69 17.70 -4.53
CA HIS A 55 6.28 16.38 -4.73
C HIS A 55 5.40 15.49 -5.62
N PRO A 56 5.91 14.92 -6.72
CA PRO A 56 5.23 13.87 -7.50
C PRO A 56 4.85 12.66 -6.65
N PHE A 57 3.80 11.93 -7.04
CA PHE A 57 3.27 10.83 -6.26
C PHE A 57 4.31 9.74 -5.95
N LEU A 58 5.07 9.31 -6.96
CA LEU A 58 6.12 8.29 -6.78
C LEU A 58 7.26 8.79 -5.89
N GLU A 59 7.58 10.08 -5.93
CA GLU A 59 8.55 10.67 -5.03
C GLU A 59 8.09 10.56 -3.56
N VAL A 60 6.81 10.88 -3.29
CA VAL A 60 6.24 10.70 -1.95
C VAL A 60 6.30 9.23 -1.50
N CYS A 61 5.98 8.28 -2.38
CA CYS A 61 6.06 6.85 -2.07
C CYS A 61 7.50 6.39 -1.79
N LYS A 62 8.48 6.93 -2.51
CA LYS A 62 9.88 6.48 -2.48
C LYS A 62 10.77 7.28 -1.52
N THR A 63 10.22 8.32 -0.88
CA THR A 63 10.92 9.11 0.14
C THR A 63 10.39 8.73 1.51
N PRO A 64 11.16 8.02 2.35
CA PRO A 64 10.70 7.47 3.62
C PRO A 64 10.08 8.50 4.56
N ASP A 65 10.61 9.73 4.62
CA ASP A 65 10.09 10.80 5.47
C ASP A 65 8.71 11.29 4.98
N LEU A 66 8.57 11.48 3.66
CA LEU A 66 7.30 11.92 3.07
C LEU A 66 6.22 10.83 3.18
N ALA A 67 6.57 9.58 2.88
CA ALA A 67 5.66 8.45 3.02
C ALA A 67 5.20 8.26 4.48
N ALA A 68 6.11 8.38 5.44
CA ALA A 68 5.78 8.29 6.85
C ALA A 68 4.87 9.45 7.29
N GLU A 69 5.20 10.69 6.93
CA GLU A 69 4.38 11.85 7.27
C GLU A 69 2.96 11.72 6.73
N VAL A 70 2.82 11.41 5.44
CA VAL A 70 1.51 11.23 4.79
C VAL A 70 0.71 10.09 5.42
N SER A 71 1.36 9.00 5.82
CA SER A 71 0.70 7.89 6.53
C SER A 71 0.19 8.27 7.91
N LEU A 72 0.92 9.14 8.62
CA LEU A 72 0.59 9.59 9.97
C LEU A 72 -0.50 10.68 10.01
N GLN A 73 -0.66 11.46 8.95
CA GLN A 73 -1.64 12.55 8.90
C GLN A 73 -3.08 12.10 9.24
N PRO A 74 -3.64 11.05 8.62
CA PRO A 74 -4.99 10.59 8.98
C PRO A 74 -5.11 10.16 10.44
N PHE A 75 -4.08 9.53 10.98
CA PHE A 75 -4.05 9.11 12.37
C PHE A 75 -4.10 10.31 13.32
N ARG A 76 -3.27 11.33 13.05
CA ARG A 76 -3.19 12.56 13.89
C ARG A 76 -4.42 13.45 13.75
N ILE A 77 -4.95 13.59 12.52
CA ILE A 77 -6.01 14.54 12.20
C ILE A 77 -7.40 13.96 12.46
N LEU A 78 -7.62 12.71 12.04
CA LEU A 78 -8.94 12.07 12.08
C LEU A 78 -9.10 11.09 13.25
N GLY A 79 -8.03 10.71 13.93
CA GLY A 79 -8.07 9.78 15.06
C GLY A 79 -8.50 8.37 14.68
N VAL A 80 -8.13 7.90 13.50
CA VAL A 80 -8.40 6.54 13.02
C VAL A 80 -7.72 5.47 13.87
N ASP A 81 -8.17 4.22 13.81
CA ASP A 81 -7.75 3.15 14.71
C ASP A 81 -6.48 2.41 14.25
N ALA A 82 -6.06 2.61 13.00
CA ALA A 82 -4.86 2.01 12.45
C ALA A 82 -4.18 2.97 11.47
N ILE A 83 -2.92 2.73 11.17
CA ILE A 83 -2.17 3.43 10.14
C ILE A 83 -1.93 2.46 8.98
N ILE A 84 -2.33 2.83 7.77
CA ILE A 84 -1.93 2.10 6.56
C ILE A 84 -0.77 2.86 5.94
N VAL A 85 0.34 2.16 5.67
CA VAL A 85 1.51 2.78 5.06
C VAL A 85 1.17 3.34 3.68
N PHE A 86 1.59 4.56 3.40
CA PHE A 86 1.40 5.19 2.09
C PHE A 86 2.40 4.61 1.09
N SER A 87 1.88 3.95 0.07
CA SER A 87 2.66 3.32 -1.01
C SER A 87 1.77 3.15 -2.24
N ASP A 88 2.34 2.59 -3.31
CA ASP A 88 1.61 2.17 -4.50
C ASP A 88 1.73 0.66 -4.71
N ILE A 89 0.62 0.04 -5.15
CA ILE A 89 0.55 -1.41 -5.41
C ILE A 89 1.46 -1.86 -6.56
N LEU A 90 1.89 -0.95 -7.43
CA LEU A 90 2.71 -1.24 -8.61
C LEU A 90 4.21 -1.13 -8.34
N ILE A 91 4.64 -0.72 -7.15
CA ILE A 91 6.07 -0.72 -6.76
C ILE A 91 6.74 -2.07 -7.03
N PRO A 92 6.14 -3.23 -6.67
CA PRO A 92 6.73 -4.53 -7.02
C PRO A 92 6.86 -4.75 -8.53
N ALA A 93 5.89 -4.32 -9.35
CA ALA A 93 5.98 -4.45 -10.80
C ALA A 93 7.15 -3.64 -11.38
N GLU A 94 7.36 -2.43 -10.89
CA GLU A 94 8.52 -1.60 -11.25
C GLU A 94 9.84 -2.27 -10.85
N ALA A 95 9.94 -2.76 -9.61
CA ALA A 95 11.10 -3.48 -9.12
C ALA A 95 11.36 -4.79 -9.89
N MET A 96 10.32 -5.43 -10.42
CA MET A 96 10.43 -6.59 -11.32
C MET A 96 10.93 -6.22 -12.73
N GLY A 97 11.12 -4.94 -13.05
CA GLY A 97 11.69 -4.47 -14.32
C GLY A 97 10.70 -3.82 -15.28
N MET A 98 9.46 -3.56 -14.86
CA MET A 98 8.52 -2.80 -15.67
C MET A 98 8.76 -1.30 -15.51
N HIS A 99 8.48 -0.54 -16.55
CA HIS A 99 8.45 0.92 -16.46
C HIS A 99 7.12 1.38 -15.87
N LEU A 100 7.15 2.18 -14.80
CA LEU A 100 5.97 2.69 -14.11
C LEU A 100 5.89 4.20 -14.24
N GLU A 101 4.81 4.69 -14.79
CA GLU A 101 4.43 6.10 -14.81
C GLU A 101 3.14 6.28 -14.01
N LEU A 102 3.11 7.29 -13.14
CA LEU A 102 1.90 7.68 -12.42
C LEU A 102 1.60 9.15 -12.70
N ASN A 103 0.53 9.37 -13.41
CA ASN A 103 0.05 10.71 -13.77
C ASN A 103 -1.41 10.90 -13.33
N ASP A 104 -2.00 12.03 -13.65
CA ASP A 104 -3.39 12.37 -13.27
C ASP A 104 -4.43 11.42 -13.89
N ALA A 105 -4.11 10.77 -15.01
CA ALA A 105 -4.97 9.76 -15.65
C ALA A 105 -4.86 8.38 -14.96
N GLY A 106 -3.94 8.22 -14.02
CA GLY A 106 -3.70 6.97 -13.29
C GLY A 106 -2.38 6.29 -13.68
N PRO A 107 -2.22 5.01 -13.30
CA PRO A 107 -1.03 4.24 -13.60
C PRO A 107 -0.94 3.88 -15.09
N ASN A 108 0.30 3.94 -15.62
CA ASN A 108 0.65 3.51 -16.95
C ASN A 108 1.93 2.67 -16.90
N LEU A 109 1.86 1.48 -17.50
CA LEU A 109 2.97 0.55 -17.69
C LEU A 109 3.18 0.41 -19.20
N PRO A 110 4.03 1.23 -19.83
CA PRO A 110 4.15 1.30 -21.29
C PRO A 110 4.76 0.04 -21.93
N ASN A 111 5.37 -0.84 -21.13
CA ASN A 111 5.88 -2.16 -21.54
C ASN A 111 5.04 -3.32 -20.94
N PRO A 112 3.74 -3.43 -21.27
CA PRO A 112 2.87 -4.44 -20.67
C PRO A 112 3.24 -5.86 -21.12
N ILE A 113 2.94 -6.83 -20.27
CA ILE A 113 3.19 -8.25 -20.52
C ILE A 113 2.24 -8.77 -21.61
N ARG A 114 2.79 -9.40 -22.66
CA ARG A 114 2.03 -9.93 -23.80
C ARG A 114 2.41 -11.35 -24.17
N SER A 115 3.57 -11.85 -23.72
CA SER A 115 4.15 -13.10 -24.16
C SER A 115 4.91 -13.82 -23.04
N ALA A 116 5.25 -15.10 -23.29
CA ALA A 116 6.13 -15.86 -22.41
C ALA A 116 7.52 -15.22 -22.28
N ALA A 117 8.01 -14.56 -23.33
CA ALA A 117 9.29 -13.85 -23.30
C ALA A 117 9.24 -12.66 -22.33
N ASP A 118 8.14 -11.89 -22.31
CA ASP A 118 7.95 -10.79 -21.35
C ASP A 118 7.91 -11.31 -19.91
N VAL A 119 7.21 -12.41 -19.67
CA VAL A 119 7.17 -13.07 -18.34
C VAL A 119 8.58 -13.54 -17.94
N ALA A 120 9.34 -14.13 -18.87
CA ALA A 120 10.71 -14.57 -18.60
C ALA A 120 11.64 -13.40 -18.25
N ALA A 121 11.48 -12.25 -18.89
CA ALA A 121 12.28 -11.06 -18.66
C ALA A 121 12.04 -10.38 -17.29
N LEU A 122 10.90 -10.63 -16.63
CA LEU A 122 10.67 -10.15 -15.27
C LEU A 122 11.72 -10.76 -14.32
N ARG A 123 12.17 -9.99 -13.36
CA ARG A 123 13.15 -10.42 -12.35
C ARG A 123 12.52 -10.51 -10.96
N ILE A 124 13.12 -11.31 -10.10
CA ILE A 124 12.86 -11.28 -8.65
C ILE A 124 13.83 -10.27 -8.07
N PHE A 125 13.32 -9.26 -7.43
CA PHE A 125 14.12 -8.18 -6.84
C PHE A 125 14.43 -8.45 -5.36
N ASP A 126 15.48 -7.81 -4.87
CA ASP A 126 15.82 -7.80 -3.44
C ASP A 126 15.19 -6.57 -2.77
N PRO A 127 14.21 -6.76 -1.85
CA PRO A 127 13.53 -5.65 -1.18
C PRO A 127 14.45 -4.74 -0.36
N GLU A 128 15.53 -5.29 0.21
CA GLU A 128 16.46 -4.55 1.06
C GLU A 128 17.32 -3.55 0.27
N SER A 129 17.50 -3.79 -1.02
CA SER A 129 18.25 -2.88 -1.89
C SER A 129 17.34 -2.04 -2.78
N GLU A 130 16.30 -2.64 -3.39
CA GLU A 130 15.53 -2.01 -4.46
C GLU A 130 14.26 -1.31 -3.99
N THR A 131 13.68 -1.74 -2.86
CA THR A 131 12.47 -1.15 -2.29
C THR A 131 12.63 -0.77 -0.80
N LYS A 132 13.88 -0.58 -0.34
CA LYS A 132 14.23 -0.27 1.05
C LYS A 132 13.51 0.96 1.63
N PHE A 133 13.09 1.88 0.77
CA PHE A 133 12.35 3.07 1.19
C PHE A 133 11.04 2.74 1.91
N LEU A 134 10.39 1.60 1.58
CA LEU A 134 9.14 1.20 2.21
C LEU A 134 9.34 0.68 3.63
N PRO A 135 10.20 -0.33 3.91
CA PRO A 135 10.51 -0.72 5.29
C PRO A 135 11.10 0.44 6.11
N GLU A 136 11.89 1.33 5.52
CA GLU A 136 12.36 2.53 6.21
C GLU A 136 11.21 3.47 6.61
N ALA A 137 10.23 3.68 5.74
CA ALA A 137 9.03 4.45 6.07
C ALA A 137 8.23 3.79 7.20
N ILE A 138 8.06 2.46 7.16
CA ILE A 138 7.36 1.71 8.20
C ILE A 138 8.06 1.87 9.55
N ARG A 139 9.37 1.73 9.63
CA ARG A 139 10.13 1.94 10.89
C ARG A 139 9.92 3.35 11.46
N ARG A 140 9.87 4.38 10.60
CA ARG A 140 9.58 5.77 11.02
C ARG A 140 8.15 5.93 11.53
N ILE A 141 7.18 5.30 10.86
CA ILE A 141 5.78 5.30 11.28
C ILE A 141 5.65 4.63 12.65
N VAL A 142 6.17 3.43 12.81
CA VAL A 142 6.14 2.65 14.07
C VAL A 142 6.77 3.45 15.21
N LYS A 143 7.96 4.03 14.96
CA LYS A 143 8.66 4.86 15.95
C LYS A 143 7.83 6.09 16.36
N SER A 144 7.13 6.72 15.42
CA SER A 144 6.37 7.96 15.66
C SER A 144 4.99 7.70 16.28
N ALA A 145 4.36 6.59 15.90
CA ALA A 145 3.02 6.22 16.38
C ALA A 145 3.05 5.54 17.75
N GLY A 146 4.16 4.87 18.08
CA GLY A 146 4.30 4.06 19.27
C GLY A 146 3.81 2.62 19.10
N PRO A 147 4.17 1.72 20.05
CA PRO A 147 3.96 0.28 19.93
C PRO A 147 2.49 -0.14 20.01
N GLU A 148 1.62 0.73 20.50
CA GLU A 148 0.21 0.44 20.73
C GLU A 148 -0.68 0.83 19.53
N VAL A 149 -0.10 1.30 18.43
CA VAL A 149 -0.84 1.67 17.22
C VAL A 149 -0.62 0.61 16.13
N PRO A 150 -1.69 -0.01 15.59
CA PRO A 150 -1.56 -0.95 14.49
C PRO A 150 -1.03 -0.24 13.25
N VAL A 151 0.04 -0.77 12.66
CA VAL A 151 0.57 -0.33 11.36
C VAL A 151 0.38 -1.47 10.36
N LEU A 152 -0.29 -1.18 9.25
CA LEU A 152 -0.57 -2.14 8.19
C LEU A 152 0.34 -1.87 7.01
N GLY A 153 1.03 -2.92 6.56
CA GLY A 153 1.78 -2.93 5.32
C GLY A 153 0.87 -2.82 4.08
N PHE A 154 1.47 -2.74 2.91
CA PHE A 154 0.74 -2.50 1.67
C PHE A 154 1.35 -3.27 0.50
N ALA A 155 0.56 -4.13 -0.12
CA ALA A 155 0.91 -4.85 -1.35
C ALA A 155 -0.35 -5.28 -2.11
N ALA A 156 -0.20 -5.51 -3.41
CA ALA A 156 -1.24 -6.13 -4.22
C ALA A 156 -1.15 -7.66 -4.19
N ALA A 157 -2.29 -8.33 -4.26
CA ALA A 157 -2.31 -9.76 -4.55
C ALA A 157 -1.79 -10.04 -5.98
N PRO A 158 -1.22 -11.23 -6.24
CA PRO A 158 -0.65 -11.56 -7.55
C PRO A 158 -1.62 -11.36 -8.72
N TRP A 159 -2.90 -11.69 -8.55
CA TRP A 159 -3.92 -11.44 -9.57
C TRP A 159 -4.10 -9.96 -9.89
N THR A 160 -4.22 -9.12 -8.85
CA THR A 160 -4.37 -7.68 -9.02
C THR A 160 -3.16 -7.10 -9.76
N LEU A 161 -1.95 -7.50 -9.36
CA LEU A 161 -0.73 -7.03 -10.00
C LEU A 161 -0.65 -7.48 -11.46
N ALA A 162 -0.96 -8.76 -11.75
CA ALA A 162 -1.01 -9.29 -13.11
C ALA A 162 -2.01 -8.52 -14.00
N CYS A 163 -3.16 -8.12 -13.46
CA CYS A 163 -4.12 -7.31 -14.21
C CYS A 163 -3.49 -6.01 -14.72
N TYR A 164 -2.80 -5.27 -13.88
CA TYR A 164 -2.12 -4.04 -14.30
C TYR A 164 -0.94 -4.31 -15.23
N MET A 165 -0.13 -5.32 -14.92
CA MET A 165 1.03 -5.69 -15.72
C MET A 165 0.65 -6.12 -17.15
N VAL A 166 -0.48 -6.79 -17.31
CA VAL A 166 -1.00 -7.23 -18.62
C VAL A 166 -1.81 -6.13 -19.31
N GLU A 167 -2.70 -5.41 -18.62
CA GLU A 167 -3.45 -4.31 -19.26
C GLU A 167 -2.56 -3.11 -19.61
N GLY A 168 -1.51 -2.87 -18.83
CA GLY A 168 -0.61 -1.73 -18.98
C GLY A 168 -1.16 -0.42 -18.40
N LYS A 169 -2.45 -0.35 -18.10
CA LYS A 169 -3.16 0.80 -17.51
C LYS A 169 -4.46 0.35 -16.86
N THR A 170 -5.09 1.24 -16.11
CA THR A 170 -6.45 1.00 -15.64
C THR A 170 -7.40 0.93 -16.83
N LYS A 171 -8.13 -0.19 -16.95
CA LYS A 171 -9.10 -0.41 -18.04
C LYS A 171 -10.32 -1.13 -17.49
N GLU A 172 -11.50 -0.66 -17.86
CA GLU A 172 -12.74 -1.35 -17.50
C GLU A 172 -12.80 -2.75 -18.12
N GLY A 173 -13.28 -3.71 -17.31
CA GLY A 173 -13.53 -5.08 -17.76
C GLY A 173 -12.30 -5.99 -17.83
N PHE A 174 -11.07 -5.47 -17.84
CA PHE A 174 -9.84 -6.27 -17.87
C PHE A 174 -9.86 -7.38 -18.94
N SER A 175 -10.20 -7.00 -20.17
CA SER A 175 -10.42 -7.96 -21.28
C SER A 175 -9.12 -8.60 -21.74
N THR A 176 -8.00 -7.87 -21.75
CA THR A 176 -6.71 -8.36 -22.23
C THR A 176 -6.16 -9.43 -21.28
N VAL A 177 -6.19 -9.19 -19.97
CA VAL A 177 -5.71 -10.17 -18.99
C VAL A 177 -6.58 -11.43 -18.96
N LYS A 178 -7.91 -11.29 -19.14
CA LYS A 178 -8.81 -12.43 -19.24
C LYS A 178 -8.52 -13.24 -20.50
N SER A 179 -8.35 -12.57 -21.64
CA SER A 179 -7.95 -13.23 -22.89
C SER A 179 -6.62 -13.96 -22.73
N PHE A 180 -5.62 -13.34 -22.10
CA PHE A 180 -4.33 -13.95 -21.85
C PHE A 180 -4.45 -15.20 -20.96
N LEU A 181 -5.25 -15.13 -19.89
CA LEU A 181 -5.54 -16.28 -19.03
C LEU A 181 -6.13 -17.48 -19.81
N TYR A 182 -7.08 -17.23 -20.73
CA TYR A 182 -7.77 -18.30 -21.44
C TYR A 182 -6.97 -18.86 -22.62
N HIS A 183 -6.19 -18.04 -23.31
CA HIS A 183 -5.43 -18.48 -24.50
C HIS A 183 -4.04 -19.01 -24.16
N GLU A 184 -3.43 -18.50 -23.06
CA GLU A 184 -2.07 -18.82 -22.63
C GLU A 184 -2.03 -19.19 -21.13
N PRO A 185 -2.83 -20.20 -20.68
CA PRO A 185 -3.03 -20.45 -19.25
C PRO A 185 -1.72 -20.82 -18.54
N GLU A 186 -0.82 -21.53 -19.20
CA GLU A 186 0.47 -21.93 -18.63
C GLU A 186 1.40 -20.70 -18.44
N THR A 187 1.48 -19.84 -19.45
CA THR A 187 2.24 -18.58 -19.38
C THR A 187 1.68 -17.67 -18.30
N PHE A 188 0.34 -17.61 -18.18
CA PHE A 188 -0.31 -16.82 -17.15
C PHE A 188 -0.05 -17.37 -15.73
N ARG A 189 -0.05 -18.70 -15.57
CA ARG A 189 0.33 -19.36 -14.31
C ARG A 189 1.76 -19.04 -13.90
N GLN A 190 2.70 -19.04 -14.87
CA GLN A 190 4.08 -18.63 -14.64
C GLN A 190 4.20 -17.17 -14.22
N LEU A 191 3.43 -16.27 -14.82
CA LEU A 191 3.35 -14.86 -14.41
C LEU A 191 2.91 -14.73 -12.94
N LEU A 192 1.80 -15.37 -12.55
CA LEU A 192 1.31 -15.33 -11.17
C LEU A 192 2.34 -15.91 -10.19
N SER A 193 2.99 -17.02 -10.54
CA SER A 193 4.04 -17.64 -9.73
C SER A 193 5.21 -16.69 -9.52
N LYS A 194 5.66 -16.03 -10.58
CA LYS A 194 6.78 -15.10 -10.52
C LYS A 194 6.46 -13.85 -9.70
N ILE A 195 5.24 -13.33 -9.83
CA ILE A 195 4.74 -12.22 -8.98
C ILE A 195 4.71 -12.65 -7.51
N ALA A 196 4.21 -13.85 -7.20
CA ALA A 196 4.17 -14.36 -5.84
C ALA A 196 5.59 -14.48 -5.25
N GLN A 197 6.55 -15.03 -6.02
CA GLN A 197 7.95 -15.14 -5.60
C GLN A 197 8.59 -13.77 -5.30
N ALA A 198 8.24 -12.72 -6.04
CA ALA A 198 8.71 -11.36 -5.79
C ALA A 198 7.99 -10.71 -4.60
N THR A 199 6.69 -10.98 -4.43
CA THR A 199 5.86 -10.35 -3.40
C THR A 199 6.11 -10.93 -2.00
N ILE A 200 6.48 -12.21 -1.87
CA ILE A 200 6.76 -12.85 -0.58
C ILE A 200 7.90 -12.13 0.18
N PRO A 201 9.12 -11.99 -0.38
CA PRO A 201 10.19 -11.27 0.30
C PRO A 201 9.85 -9.79 0.53
N TYR A 202 9.12 -9.15 -0.39
CA TYR A 202 8.63 -7.77 -0.24
C TYR A 202 7.69 -7.59 0.97
N LEU A 203 6.80 -8.56 1.23
CA LEU A 203 5.95 -8.57 2.41
C LEU A 203 6.73 -8.88 3.68
N ASN A 204 7.68 -9.82 3.63
CA ASN A 204 8.53 -10.13 4.78
C ASN A 204 9.33 -8.90 5.22
N ALA A 205 9.93 -8.16 4.29
CA ALA A 205 10.64 -6.92 4.61
C ALA A 205 9.76 -5.85 5.29
N GLN A 206 8.45 -5.83 4.98
CA GLN A 206 7.49 -4.97 5.66
C GLN A 206 7.14 -5.46 7.06
N LEU A 207 7.08 -6.79 7.27
CA LEU A 207 6.82 -7.40 8.58
C LEU A 207 8.00 -7.24 9.53
N ASP A 208 9.23 -7.27 9.01
CA ASP A 208 10.46 -7.13 9.78
C ASP A 208 10.75 -5.66 10.17
N ALA A 209 10.01 -4.74 9.62
CA ALA A 209 10.18 -3.30 9.85
C ALA A 209 9.32 -2.77 11.00
#